data_26c2a31d0254fed052888bb5b80df4c8
#
_entry.id   26c2a31d0254fed052888bb5b80df4c8
#
_cell.length_a   1.000
_cell.length_b   1.000
_cell.length_c   1.000
_cell.angle_alpha   90.00
_cell.angle_beta   90.00
_cell.angle_gamma   90.00
#
_symmetry.space_group_name_H-M   'P 1'
#
loop_
_entity.id
_entity.type
_entity.pdbx_description
1 polymer ?
#
loop_
_entity_poly.entity_id
_entity_poly.type
_entity_poly.pdbx_seq_one_letter_code
_entity_poly.pdbx_strand_id
1 'polypeptide(L)'
;MTSNPDNSTLAKNLIVTILEKIVPNIVIEDNPVFIFPNPRHGPPRDYIDEYFVRSFLNNNKFDALNEQLKNIFLTAEKREINLNHFMQAQKIYWIFKRFGRKIYIKNHVKDSPHTVDLTLNPLDSHPESLKVKFIQKDTLYTFFVNDIIKIINSSLTYAPDLFSEPTEPKNPYINLPFTSSNLFSIYSFIANSNKVMPKLLHAYFLCNFSIPKFHIEYESLIREEVLKKHYDDASNTKLYNDIIIMLRRNKRYCSSLRIHPEFDKSLVIKEFKCMLEHNLITQFSYQPTKRLFSKRVIRQYLERFVERNPAFGRATINRFGFSTRSSITTTSSGFTQPTLTYAVSADLLDSSLSDEDNVFDLIEQLETIERINARRIIRA
;
A
#
# COMPACT_ATOMS: atom_id res chain seq x y z
N MET A 1 -32.74 5.91 -28.18
CA MET A 1 -31.82 5.74 -27.04
C MET A 1 -32.62 5.13 -25.92
N THR A 2 -32.66 3.79 -25.83
CA THR A 2 -33.33 3.06 -24.75
C THR A 2 -32.33 2.96 -23.60
N SER A 3 -32.61 3.66 -22.49
CA SER A 3 -31.87 3.57 -21.24
C SER A 3 -31.93 2.13 -20.78
N ASN A 4 -30.78 1.46 -20.73
CA ASN A 4 -30.64 0.17 -20.04
C ASN A 4 -31.12 0.34 -18.60
N PRO A 5 -32.05 -0.48 -18.10
CA PRO A 5 -32.42 -0.43 -16.70
C PRO A 5 -31.20 -0.70 -15.85
N ASP A 6 -30.96 0.17 -14.86
CA ASP A 6 -29.83 0.08 -13.93
C ASP A 6 -29.70 -1.34 -13.40
N ASN A 7 -28.52 -1.94 -13.54
CA ASN A 7 -28.20 -3.27 -13.02
C ASN A 7 -28.48 -3.42 -11.50
N SER A 8 -28.55 -2.31 -10.78
CA SER A 8 -28.95 -2.27 -9.37
C SER A 8 -30.43 -2.58 -9.16
N THR A 9 -31.30 -2.15 -10.06
CA THR A 9 -32.76 -2.37 -9.99
C THR A 9 -33.08 -3.83 -10.31
N LEU A 10 -32.44 -4.40 -11.33
CA LEU A 10 -32.60 -5.81 -11.68
C LEU A 10 -32.10 -6.76 -10.55
N ALA A 11 -31.02 -6.40 -9.89
CA ALA A 11 -30.49 -7.19 -8.76
C ALA A 11 -31.39 -7.08 -7.51
N LYS A 12 -32.03 -5.93 -7.28
CA LYS A 12 -32.99 -5.76 -6.19
C LYS A 12 -34.24 -6.58 -6.43
N ASN A 13 -34.78 -6.58 -7.65
CA ASN A 13 -35.92 -7.38 -8.00
C ASN A 13 -35.70 -8.87 -7.87
N LEU A 14 -34.47 -9.37 -8.18
CA LEU A 14 -34.15 -10.77 -8.06
C LEU A 14 -34.22 -11.27 -6.61
N ILE A 15 -33.69 -10.55 -5.63
CA ILE A 15 -33.75 -11.00 -4.23
C ILE A 15 -35.17 -11.00 -3.68
N VAL A 16 -35.97 -10.03 -4.08
CA VAL A 16 -37.40 -9.98 -3.74
C VAL A 16 -38.14 -11.17 -4.31
N THR A 17 -37.96 -11.47 -5.60
CA THR A 17 -38.56 -12.63 -6.25
C THR A 17 -38.15 -13.95 -5.58
N ILE A 18 -36.90 -14.06 -5.11
CA ILE A 18 -36.47 -15.24 -4.38
C ILE A 18 -37.12 -15.31 -3.00
N LEU A 19 -37.23 -14.18 -2.28
CA LEU A 19 -37.92 -14.13 -0.98
C LEU A 19 -39.38 -14.47 -1.08
N GLU A 20 -40.08 -14.00 -2.10
CA GLU A 20 -41.50 -14.35 -2.39
C GLU A 20 -41.70 -15.86 -2.57
N LYS A 21 -40.71 -16.55 -3.09
CA LYS A 21 -40.74 -18.01 -3.26
C LYS A 21 -40.40 -18.80 -1.99
N ILE A 22 -39.66 -18.20 -1.07
CA ILE A 22 -39.22 -18.85 0.18
C ILE A 22 -40.27 -18.62 1.27
N VAL A 23 -40.80 -17.42 1.38
CA VAL A 23 -41.79 -17.05 2.42
C VAL A 23 -43.15 -17.56 1.99
N PRO A 24 -43.79 -18.46 2.74
CA PRO A 24 -45.03 -19.08 2.34
C PRO A 24 -46.18 -18.04 2.30
N ASN A 25 -47.04 -18.16 1.29
CA ASN A 25 -48.29 -17.42 1.11
C ASN A 25 -48.17 -15.92 0.88
N ILE A 26 -47.09 -15.43 0.31
CA ILE A 26 -46.97 -14.00 -0.04
C ILE A 26 -47.06 -13.83 -1.56
N VAL A 27 -47.95 -12.96 -1.98
CA VAL A 27 -48.03 -12.39 -3.33
C VAL A 27 -47.92 -10.89 -3.16
N ILE A 28 -46.88 -10.26 -3.70
CA ILE A 28 -46.73 -8.81 -3.73
C ILE A 28 -47.45 -8.31 -4.97
N GLU A 29 -48.61 -7.68 -4.75
CA GLU A 29 -49.32 -6.97 -5.81
C GLU A 29 -48.67 -5.60 -6.05
N ASP A 30 -48.60 -5.17 -7.32
CA ASP A 30 -47.93 -3.92 -7.73
C ASP A 30 -48.62 -2.64 -7.18
N ASN A 31 -49.88 -2.73 -6.73
CA ASN A 31 -50.63 -1.63 -6.13
C ASN A 31 -51.35 -2.03 -4.84
N PRO A 32 -50.67 -1.98 -3.70
CA PRO A 32 -51.33 -2.26 -2.41
C PRO A 32 -52.20 -1.08 -2.00
N VAL A 33 -53.45 -1.31 -1.85
CA VAL A 33 -54.33 -0.43 -1.05
C VAL A 33 -53.91 -0.61 0.41
N PHE A 34 -53.31 0.42 1.00
CA PHE A 34 -52.98 0.43 2.43
C PHE A 34 -54.25 0.35 3.26
N ILE A 35 -54.69 -0.84 3.64
CA ILE A 35 -55.70 -1.04 4.64
C ILE A 35 -55.00 -1.01 5.98
N PHE A 36 -55.12 0.12 6.73
CA PHE A 36 -54.59 0.18 8.10
C PHE A 36 -55.30 -0.89 8.93
N PRO A 37 -54.57 -1.84 9.53
CA PRO A 37 -55.17 -2.85 10.38
C PRO A 37 -55.83 -2.17 11.59
N ASN A 38 -57.00 -2.68 11.98
CA ASN A 38 -57.68 -2.21 13.16
C ASN A 38 -56.76 -2.34 14.39
N PRO A 39 -56.49 -1.25 15.14
CA PRO A 39 -55.53 -1.26 16.25
C PRO A 39 -55.88 -2.21 17.37
N ARG A 40 -57.06 -2.82 17.40
CA ARG A 40 -57.48 -3.80 18.44
C ARG A 40 -57.06 -5.25 18.15
N HIS A 41 -56.70 -5.56 16.93
CA HIS A 41 -56.25 -6.91 16.56
C HIS A 41 -54.90 -6.78 15.89
N GLY A 42 -53.82 -6.90 16.45
CA GLY A 42 -52.45 -6.75 15.83
C GLY A 42 -52.40 -7.11 14.32
N PRO A 43 -51.42 -6.70 13.58
CA PRO A 43 -51.34 -6.95 12.16
C PRO A 43 -51.47 -8.45 11.88
N PRO A 44 -52.28 -8.87 10.87
CA PRO A 44 -52.38 -10.28 10.47
C PRO A 44 -50.95 -10.84 10.20
N ARG A 45 -50.76 -12.13 10.43
CA ARG A 45 -49.42 -12.77 10.27
C ARG A 45 -48.85 -12.52 8.86
N ASP A 46 -49.69 -12.52 7.86
CA ASP A 46 -49.33 -12.30 6.45
C ASP A 46 -48.77 -10.88 6.21
N TYR A 47 -49.30 -9.85 6.92
CA TYR A 47 -48.80 -8.48 6.82
C TYR A 47 -47.36 -8.32 7.30
N ILE A 48 -46.94 -9.02 8.35
CA ILE A 48 -45.58 -8.98 8.87
C ILE A 48 -44.63 -9.55 7.86
N ASP A 49 -45.01 -10.63 7.19
CA ASP A 49 -44.19 -11.30 6.18
C ASP A 49 -44.11 -10.49 4.89
N GLU A 50 -45.20 -9.88 4.48
CA GLU A 50 -45.26 -8.94 3.36
C GLU A 50 -44.36 -7.72 3.62
N TYR A 51 -44.48 -7.11 4.79
CA TYR A 51 -43.61 -5.99 5.19
C TYR A 51 -42.10 -6.39 5.18
N PHE A 52 -41.79 -7.61 5.64
CA PHE A 52 -40.42 -8.12 5.55
C PHE A 52 -39.93 -8.17 4.11
N VAL A 53 -40.66 -8.76 3.17
CA VAL A 53 -40.25 -8.85 1.78
C VAL A 53 -40.21 -7.49 1.10
N ARG A 54 -41.20 -6.61 1.33
CA ARG A 54 -41.24 -5.24 0.77
C ARG A 54 -40.07 -4.36 1.22
N SER A 55 -39.55 -4.56 2.42
CA SER A 55 -38.42 -3.78 2.92
C SER A 55 -37.16 -3.88 2.05
N PHE A 56 -37.04 -4.95 1.25
CA PHE A 56 -35.95 -5.17 0.31
C PHE A 56 -36.11 -4.50 -1.06
N LEU A 57 -37.25 -3.90 -1.34
CA LEU A 57 -37.51 -3.24 -2.64
C LEU A 57 -36.70 -1.94 -2.79
N ASN A 58 -36.69 -1.13 -1.75
CA ASN A 58 -36.15 0.24 -1.80
C ASN A 58 -34.82 0.44 -1.09
N ASN A 59 -34.43 -0.48 -0.21
CA ASN A 59 -33.22 -0.37 0.61
C ASN A 59 -32.12 -1.33 0.15
N ASN A 60 -30.88 -1.04 0.54
CA ASN A 60 -29.82 -2.03 0.46
C ASN A 60 -30.25 -3.25 1.28
N LYS A 61 -30.10 -4.46 0.69
CA LYS A 61 -30.56 -5.71 1.30
C LYS A 61 -30.04 -5.96 2.72
N PHE A 62 -28.84 -5.49 3.05
CA PHE A 62 -28.27 -5.63 4.40
C PHE A 62 -28.81 -4.57 5.35
N ASP A 63 -29.08 -3.37 4.86
CA ASP A 63 -29.70 -2.31 5.67
C ASP A 63 -31.15 -2.68 5.98
N ALA A 64 -31.89 -3.19 5.00
CA ALA A 64 -33.25 -3.72 5.20
C ALA A 64 -33.27 -4.86 6.22
N LEU A 65 -32.32 -5.80 6.14
CA LEU A 65 -32.21 -6.85 7.16
C LEU A 65 -31.93 -6.28 8.54
N ASN A 66 -30.99 -5.34 8.66
CA ASN A 66 -30.65 -4.70 9.94
C ASN A 66 -31.84 -3.97 10.56
N GLU A 67 -32.63 -3.26 9.76
CA GLU A 67 -33.88 -2.62 10.20
C GLU A 67 -34.86 -3.64 10.77
N GLN A 68 -35.04 -4.76 10.06
CA GLN A 68 -35.90 -5.85 10.52
C GLN A 68 -35.41 -6.49 11.82
N LEU A 69 -34.09 -6.73 11.96
CA LEU A 69 -33.52 -7.32 13.16
C LEU A 69 -33.57 -6.37 14.39
N LYS A 70 -33.52 -5.06 14.14
CA LYS A 70 -33.65 -4.03 15.18
C LYS A 70 -35.10 -3.67 15.55
N ASN A 71 -36.07 -4.13 14.76
CA ASN A 71 -37.46 -3.80 15.00
C ASN A 71 -37.96 -4.39 16.31
N ILE A 72 -38.34 -3.51 17.25
CA ILE A 72 -38.80 -3.87 18.61
C ILE A 72 -40.17 -4.58 18.61
N PHE A 73 -40.98 -4.40 17.57
CA PHE A 73 -42.30 -5.03 17.43
C PHE A 73 -42.25 -6.49 17.00
N LEU A 74 -41.08 -6.97 16.55
CA LEU A 74 -40.90 -8.37 16.17
C LEU A 74 -40.48 -9.20 17.39
N THR A 75 -41.10 -10.38 17.54
CA THR A 75 -40.67 -11.37 18.54
C THR A 75 -39.30 -11.95 18.17
N ALA A 76 -38.59 -12.48 19.17
CA ALA A 76 -37.28 -13.11 18.95
C ALA A 76 -37.36 -14.25 17.93
N GLU A 77 -38.38 -15.10 18.04
CA GLU A 77 -38.64 -16.21 17.13
C GLU A 77 -38.84 -15.73 15.69
N LYS A 78 -39.62 -14.65 15.49
CA LYS A 78 -39.89 -14.08 14.16
C LYS A 78 -38.63 -13.47 13.54
N ARG A 79 -37.76 -12.82 14.35
CA ARG A 79 -36.47 -12.32 13.86
C ARG A 79 -35.56 -13.44 13.37
N GLU A 80 -35.55 -14.57 14.08
CA GLU A 80 -34.77 -15.74 13.68
C GLU A 80 -35.32 -16.38 12.40
N ILE A 81 -36.63 -16.50 12.27
CA ILE A 81 -37.29 -16.97 11.05
C ILE A 81 -36.93 -16.06 9.88
N ASN A 82 -37.05 -14.74 10.03
CA ASN A 82 -36.70 -13.76 8.98
C ASN A 82 -35.23 -13.83 8.59
N LEU A 83 -34.33 -14.00 9.57
CA LEU A 83 -32.91 -14.20 9.31
C LEU A 83 -32.66 -15.48 8.49
N ASN A 84 -33.31 -16.58 8.84
CA ASN A 84 -33.20 -17.84 8.11
C ASN A 84 -33.73 -17.73 6.68
N HIS A 85 -34.86 -17.07 6.45
CA HIS A 85 -35.39 -16.80 5.11
C HIS A 85 -34.42 -15.95 4.29
N PHE A 86 -33.86 -14.88 4.89
CA PHE A 86 -32.84 -14.08 4.22
C PHE A 86 -31.60 -14.87 3.87
N MET A 87 -31.09 -15.70 4.78
CA MET A 87 -29.90 -16.55 4.52
C MET A 87 -30.14 -17.53 3.37
N GLN A 88 -31.32 -18.14 3.31
CA GLN A 88 -31.71 -19.01 2.20
C GLN A 88 -31.80 -18.24 0.89
N ALA A 89 -32.47 -17.09 0.89
CA ALA A 89 -32.57 -16.22 -0.29
C ALA A 89 -31.19 -15.75 -0.75
N GLN A 90 -30.32 -15.38 0.16
CA GLN A 90 -28.95 -14.95 -0.13
C GLN A 90 -28.12 -16.08 -0.76
N LYS A 91 -28.29 -17.33 -0.29
CA LYS A 91 -27.64 -18.50 -0.89
C LYS A 91 -28.08 -18.73 -2.32
N ILE A 92 -29.39 -18.68 -2.58
CA ILE A 92 -29.96 -18.86 -3.92
C ILE A 92 -29.52 -17.70 -4.84
N TYR A 93 -29.58 -16.44 -4.35
CA TYR A 93 -29.11 -15.26 -5.07
C TYR A 93 -27.65 -15.41 -5.53
N TRP A 94 -26.78 -15.91 -4.66
CA TRP A 94 -25.37 -16.15 -4.99
C TRP A 94 -25.18 -17.24 -6.03
N ILE A 95 -25.99 -18.30 -5.99
CA ILE A 95 -25.98 -19.36 -7.00
C ILE A 95 -26.33 -18.78 -8.37
N PHE A 96 -27.43 -18.02 -8.48
CA PHE A 96 -27.83 -17.38 -9.74
C PHE A 96 -26.79 -16.37 -10.22
N LYS A 97 -26.27 -15.54 -9.33
CA LYS A 97 -25.24 -14.57 -9.69
C LYS A 97 -23.96 -15.24 -10.20
N ARG A 98 -23.54 -16.34 -9.55
CA ARG A 98 -22.39 -17.13 -10.01
C ARG A 98 -22.64 -17.79 -11.36
N PHE A 99 -23.83 -18.31 -11.56
CA PHE A 99 -24.23 -18.92 -12.83
C PHE A 99 -24.28 -17.87 -13.96
N GLY A 100 -24.99 -16.77 -13.75
CA GLY A 100 -25.03 -15.66 -14.72
C GLY A 100 -23.64 -15.13 -15.07
N ARG A 101 -22.76 -14.97 -14.06
CA ARG A 101 -21.36 -14.56 -14.30
C ARG A 101 -20.60 -15.59 -15.16
N LYS A 102 -20.82 -16.88 -14.96
CA LYS A 102 -20.18 -17.92 -15.80
C LYS A 102 -20.63 -17.83 -17.26
N ILE A 103 -21.94 -17.66 -17.50
CA ILE A 103 -22.47 -17.49 -18.85
C ILE A 103 -21.92 -16.22 -19.49
N TYR A 104 -21.91 -15.10 -18.75
CA TYR A 104 -21.37 -13.84 -19.23
C TYR A 104 -19.91 -13.96 -19.65
N ILE A 105 -19.08 -14.56 -18.78
CA ILE A 105 -17.66 -14.80 -19.08
C ILE A 105 -17.52 -15.63 -20.35
N LYS A 106 -18.28 -16.73 -20.48
CA LYS A 106 -18.19 -17.61 -21.65
C LYS A 106 -18.54 -16.92 -22.97
N ASN A 107 -19.53 -16.02 -22.95
CA ASN A 107 -20.10 -15.46 -24.17
C ASN A 107 -19.51 -14.10 -24.56
N HIS A 108 -19.00 -13.32 -23.61
CA HIS A 108 -18.63 -11.90 -23.85
C HIS A 108 -17.17 -11.58 -23.51
N VAL A 109 -16.51 -12.38 -22.64
CA VAL A 109 -15.17 -12.05 -22.18
C VAL A 109 -14.15 -12.66 -23.13
N LYS A 110 -13.23 -11.84 -23.62
CA LYS A 110 -12.08 -12.23 -24.42
C LYS A 110 -10.82 -12.28 -23.57
N ASP A 111 -9.92 -13.19 -23.88
CA ASP A 111 -8.61 -13.21 -23.22
C ASP A 111 -7.78 -11.99 -23.66
N SER A 112 -7.02 -11.44 -22.73
CA SER A 112 -6.07 -10.38 -23.04
C SER A 112 -5.00 -10.86 -24.02
N PRO A 113 -4.60 -10.06 -25.02
CA PRO A 113 -3.52 -10.41 -25.92
C PRO A 113 -2.14 -10.42 -25.24
N HIS A 114 -2.04 -9.96 -24.00
CA HIS A 114 -0.78 -9.87 -23.25
C HIS A 114 -0.41 -11.22 -22.65
N THR A 115 0.68 -11.79 -23.14
CA THR A 115 1.21 -13.11 -22.74
C THR A 115 2.48 -13.02 -21.89
N VAL A 116 2.96 -11.80 -21.63
CA VAL A 116 4.18 -11.53 -20.86
C VAL A 116 3.86 -10.73 -19.58
N ASP A 117 4.70 -10.91 -18.58
CA ASP A 117 4.67 -10.10 -17.35
C ASP A 117 5.32 -8.70 -17.58
N LEU A 118 5.35 -7.86 -16.55
CA LEU A 118 5.95 -6.51 -16.62
C LEU A 118 7.49 -6.54 -16.77
N THR A 119 8.11 -7.70 -16.58
CA THR A 119 9.54 -7.93 -16.76
C THR A 119 9.86 -8.63 -18.10
N LEU A 120 8.86 -8.73 -18.99
CA LEU A 120 8.91 -9.37 -20.31
C LEU A 120 9.13 -10.89 -20.28
N ASN A 121 8.92 -11.55 -19.15
CA ASN A 121 8.92 -13.01 -19.07
C ASN A 121 7.57 -13.56 -19.52
N PRO A 122 7.52 -14.71 -20.18
CA PRO A 122 6.24 -15.36 -20.52
C PRO A 122 5.42 -15.67 -19.27
N LEU A 123 4.15 -15.31 -19.26
CA LEU A 123 3.25 -15.62 -18.14
C LEU A 123 3.14 -17.11 -17.87
N ASP A 124 3.30 -17.94 -18.92
CA ASP A 124 3.23 -19.40 -18.80
C ASP A 124 4.39 -20.01 -17.99
N SER A 125 5.50 -19.29 -17.85
CA SER A 125 6.63 -19.72 -17.03
C SER A 125 6.31 -19.68 -15.51
N HIS A 126 5.27 -18.93 -15.12
CA HIS A 126 4.86 -18.82 -13.72
C HIS A 126 3.80 -19.86 -13.35
N PRO A 127 3.84 -20.39 -12.12
CA PRO A 127 2.80 -21.34 -11.66
C PRO A 127 1.43 -20.64 -11.59
N GLU A 128 0.37 -21.39 -11.90
CA GLU A 128 -1.02 -20.88 -11.88
C GLU A 128 -1.43 -20.32 -10.50
N SER A 129 -0.86 -20.86 -9.43
CA SER A 129 -1.10 -20.37 -8.05
C SER A 129 -0.59 -18.96 -7.79
N LEU A 130 0.23 -18.40 -8.69
CA LEU A 130 0.75 -17.03 -8.61
C LEU A 130 0.21 -16.10 -9.70
N LYS A 131 -0.78 -16.57 -10.48
CA LYS A 131 -1.44 -15.79 -11.53
C LYS A 131 -2.78 -15.25 -11.04
N VAL A 132 -2.91 -13.94 -11.00
CA VAL A 132 -4.16 -13.25 -10.66
C VAL A 132 -4.96 -12.99 -11.93
N LYS A 133 -6.22 -13.43 -11.94
CA LYS A 133 -7.13 -13.24 -13.10
C LYS A 133 -8.31 -12.37 -12.70
N PHE A 134 -8.57 -11.31 -13.45
CA PHE A 134 -9.75 -10.47 -13.28
C PHE A 134 -10.24 -9.90 -14.61
N ILE A 135 -11.51 -9.52 -14.64
CA ILE A 135 -12.17 -8.99 -15.85
C ILE A 135 -12.29 -7.49 -15.73
N GLN A 136 -11.88 -6.80 -16.79
CA GLN A 136 -12.06 -5.36 -16.95
C GLN A 136 -12.40 -5.05 -18.41
N LYS A 137 -13.50 -4.31 -18.65
CA LYS A 137 -14.02 -4.02 -20.02
C LYS A 137 -14.08 -5.26 -20.91
N ASP A 138 -14.79 -6.30 -20.43
CA ASP A 138 -15.01 -7.56 -21.18
C ASP A 138 -13.74 -8.28 -21.63
N THR A 139 -12.61 -7.96 -21.01
CA THR A 139 -11.33 -8.61 -21.25
C THR A 139 -10.83 -9.23 -19.96
N LEU A 140 -10.42 -10.51 -20.04
CA LEU A 140 -9.79 -11.24 -18.94
C LEU A 140 -8.29 -10.93 -18.95
N TYR A 141 -7.85 -10.22 -17.94
CA TYR A 141 -6.44 -9.93 -17.73
C TYR A 141 -5.84 -10.95 -16.76
N THR A 142 -4.67 -11.44 -17.12
CA THR A 142 -3.86 -12.32 -16.27
C THR A 142 -2.58 -11.58 -15.91
N PHE A 143 -2.28 -11.49 -14.61
CA PHE A 143 -1.07 -10.85 -14.11
C PHE A 143 -0.31 -11.78 -13.18
N PHE A 144 0.99 -11.66 -13.16
CA PHE A 144 1.80 -12.23 -12.10
C PHE A 144 1.58 -11.45 -10.79
N VAL A 145 1.42 -12.17 -9.67
CA VAL A 145 1.04 -11.56 -8.38
C VAL A 145 2.01 -10.47 -7.92
N ASN A 146 3.33 -10.68 -8.15
CA ASN A 146 4.31 -9.66 -7.75
C ASN A 146 4.17 -8.37 -8.54
N ASP A 147 3.76 -8.45 -9.82
CA ASP A 147 3.55 -7.28 -10.65
C ASP A 147 2.34 -6.49 -10.20
N ILE A 148 1.24 -7.15 -9.87
CA ILE A 148 0.07 -6.50 -9.27
C ILE A 148 0.43 -5.80 -7.96
N ILE A 149 1.22 -6.45 -7.10
CA ILE A 149 1.70 -5.83 -5.86
C ILE A 149 2.54 -4.59 -6.16
N LYS A 150 3.46 -4.66 -7.13
CA LYS A 150 4.28 -3.49 -7.54
C LYS A 150 3.42 -2.36 -8.10
N ILE A 151 2.44 -2.65 -8.97
CA ILE A 151 1.52 -1.66 -9.55
C ILE A 151 0.76 -0.94 -8.42
N ILE A 152 0.16 -1.70 -7.51
CA ILE A 152 -0.63 -1.13 -6.41
C ILE A 152 0.27 -0.31 -5.49
N ASN A 153 1.40 -0.87 -5.04
CA ASN A 153 2.34 -0.15 -4.18
C ASN A 153 2.87 1.11 -4.85
N SER A 154 3.19 1.06 -6.15
CA SER A 154 3.66 2.24 -6.88
C SER A 154 2.63 3.37 -6.92
N SER A 155 1.35 3.04 -7.09
CA SER A 155 0.26 4.02 -7.08
C SER A 155 0.01 4.57 -5.67
N LEU A 156 0.02 3.71 -4.65
CA LEU A 156 -0.21 4.12 -3.26
C LEU A 156 0.98 4.88 -2.65
N THR A 157 2.20 4.70 -3.19
CA THR A 157 3.40 5.45 -2.80
C THR A 157 3.76 6.55 -3.79
N TYR A 158 2.81 6.99 -4.62
CA TYR A 158 3.07 8.14 -5.47
C TYR A 158 3.28 9.39 -4.62
N ALA A 159 4.42 10.06 -4.81
CA ALA A 159 4.84 11.17 -3.98
C ALA A 159 5.77 12.10 -4.77
N PRO A 160 5.23 13.08 -5.50
CA PRO A 160 6.05 14.11 -6.12
C PRO A 160 6.79 14.89 -5.02
N ASP A 161 8.10 15.09 -5.20
CA ASP A 161 8.96 15.79 -4.24
C ASP A 161 8.86 15.30 -2.78
N LEU A 162 8.58 14.01 -2.58
CA LEU A 162 8.37 13.35 -1.29
C LEU A 162 7.09 13.78 -0.54
N PHE A 163 6.18 14.50 -1.18
CA PHE A 163 4.84 14.73 -0.67
C PHE A 163 3.92 13.56 -1.09
N SER A 164 3.30 12.92 -0.11
CA SER A 164 2.45 11.75 -0.37
C SER A 164 1.15 12.18 -1.07
N GLU A 165 0.95 11.72 -2.29
CA GLU A 165 -0.26 11.90 -3.09
C GLU A 165 -0.69 10.56 -3.67
N PRO A 166 -1.20 9.64 -2.83
CA PRO A 166 -1.59 8.31 -3.31
C PRO A 166 -2.65 8.42 -4.41
N THR A 167 -2.47 7.63 -5.46
CA THR A 167 -3.36 7.60 -6.62
C THR A 167 -4.07 6.26 -6.72
N GLU A 168 -5.19 6.22 -7.44
CA GLU A 168 -5.89 4.97 -7.72
C GLU A 168 -5.01 4.02 -8.54
N PRO A 169 -4.82 2.78 -8.11
CA PRO A 169 -4.09 1.78 -8.89
C PRO A 169 -4.78 1.51 -10.22
N LYS A 170 -4.01 1.55 -11.30
CA LYS A 170 -4.50 1.39 -12.67
C LYS A 170 -3.94 0.15 -13.35
N ASN A 171 -4.75 -0.42 -14.23
CA ASN A 171 -4.30 -1.45 -15.13
C ASN A 171 -3.31 -0.85 -16.16
N PRO A 172 -2.04 -1.27 -16.22
CA PRO A 172 -1.04 -0.68 -17.08
C PRO A 172 -1.35 -0.83 -18.58
N TYR A 173 -2.10 -1.87 -18.97
CA TYR A 173 -2.42 -2.13 -20.37
C TYR A 173 -3.47 -1.20 -20.96
N ILE A 174 -4.41 -0.72 -20.13
CA ILE A 174 -5.52 0.13 -20.57
C ILE A 174 -5.59 1.47 -19.87
N ASN A 175 -4.69 1.72 -18.91
CA ASN A 175 -4.62 2.93 -18.09
C ASN A 175 -5.93 3.29 -17.36
N LEU A 176 -6.75 2.31 -17.03
CA LEU A 176 -7.98 2.50 -16.27
C LEU A 176 -7.81 2.05 -14.82
N PRO A 177 -8.42 2.74 -13.84
CA PRO A 177 -8.38 2.34 -12.45
C PRO A 177 -9.03 0.97 -12.27
N PHE A 178 -8.50 0.19 -11.33
CA PHE A 178 -9.14 -1.05 -10.93
C PHE A 178 -10.45 -0.76 -10.23
N THR A 179 -11.49 -1.51 -10.56
CA THR A 179 -12.76 -1.42 -9.83
C THR A 179 -12.59 -1.99 -8.42
N SER A 180 -13.43 -1.54 -7.48
CA SER A 180 -13.44 -2.09 -6.11
C SER A 180 -13.59 -3.63 -6.12
N SER A 181 -14.38 -4.19 -7.05
CA SER A 181 -14.52 -5.64 -7.21
C SER A 181 -13.22 -6.33 -7.62
N ASN A 182 -12.44 -5.70 -8.51
CA ASN A 182 -11.14 -6.21 -8.94
C ASN A 182 -10.14 -6.14 -7.78
N LEU A 183 -10.11 -5.01 -7.05
CA LEU A 183 -9.23 -4.85 -5.87
C LEU A 183 -9.56 -5.86 -4.77
N PHE A 184 -10.85 -6.13 -4.51
CA PHE A 184 -11.28 -7.20 -3.59
C PHE A 184 -10.80 -8.58 -4.04
N SER A 185 -10.91 -8.88 -5.35
CA SER A 185 -10.46 -10.15 -5.90
C SER A 185 -8.95 -10.32 -5.78
N ILE A 186 -8.19 -9.25 -6.06
CA ILE A 186 -6.73 -9.19 -5.92
C ILE A 186 -6.33 -9.39 -4.45
N TYR A 187 -6.96 -8.63 -3.53
CA TYR A 187 -6.69 -8.74 -2.10
C TYR A 187 -6.94 -10.16 -1.59
N SER A 188 -8.12 -10.74 -1.91
CA SER A 188 -8.48 -12.10 -1.51
C SER A 188 -7.52 -13.15 -2.08
N PHE A 189 -7.07 -12.96 -3.33
CA PHE A 189 -6.09 -13.85 -3.94
C PHE A 189 -4.75 -13.82 -3.18
N ILE A 190 -4.24 -12.62 -2.86
CA ILE A 190 -2.99 -12.45 -2.12
C ILE A 190 -3.11 -13.02 -0.71
N ALA A 191 -4.25 -12.77 -0.02
CA ALA A 191 -4.50 -13.28 1.33
C ALA A 191 -4.54 -14.82 1.40
N ASN A 192 -5.02 -15.47 0.31
CA ASN A 192 -5.06 -16.94 0.20
C ASN A 192 -3.79 -17.53 -0.44
N SER A 193 -2.86 -16.71 -0.87
CA SER A 193 -1.57 -17.15 -1.39
C SER A 193 -0.52 -17.23 -0.28
N ASN A 194 0.60 -17.91 -0.55
CA ASN A 194 1.74 -17.96 0.38
C ASN A 194 2.59 -16.67 0.34
N LYS A 195 2.03 -15.55 -0.14
CA LYS A 195 2.72 -14.26 -0.20
C LYS A 195 2.40 -13.40 1.01
N VAL A 196 3.39 -12.64 1.47
CA VAL A 196 3.18 -11.68 2.54
C VAL A 196 2.28 -10.55 2.03
N MET A 197 1.22 -10.26 2.76
CA MET A 197 0.30 -9.15 2.41
C MET A 197 1.02 -7.81 2.54
N PRO A 198 1.10 -6.99 1.47
CA PRO A 198 1.68 -5.66 1.56
C PRO A 198 0.92 -4.76 2.53
N LYS A 199 1.65 -4.08 3.42
CA LYS A 199 1.07 -3.22 4.46
C LYS A 199 0.13 -2.14 3.88
N LEU A 200 0.55 -1.48 2.80
CA LEU A 200 -0.25 -0.44 2.14
C LEU A 200 -1.53 -1.01 1.52
N LEU A 201 -1.46 -2.16 0.85
CA LEU A 201 -2.64 -2.80 0.29
C LEU A 201 -3.63 -3.22 1.37
N HIS A 202 -3.14 -3.72 2.50
CA HIS A 202 -3.99 -4.06 3.65
C HIS A 202 -4.67 -2.82 4.24
N ALA A 203 -3.93 -1.74 4.45
CA ALA A 203 -4.48 -0.47 4.92
C ALA A 203 -5.52 0.11 3.93
N TYR A 204 -5.23 0.03 2.63
CA TYR A 204 -6.15 0.48 1.58
C TYR A 204 -7.45 -0.35 1.55
N PHE A 205 -7.35 -1.66 1.79
CA PHE A 205 -8.52 -2.54 1.96
C PHE A 205 -9.38 -2.12 3.16
N LEU A 206 -8.77 -1.81 4.32
CA LEU A 206 -9.50 -1.35 5.51
C LEU A 206 -10.27 -0.05 5.28
N CYS A 207 -9.79 0.80 4.37
CA CYS A 207 -10.48 2.02 3.92
C CYS A 207 -11.51 1.76 2.81
N ASN A 208 -11.93 0.51 2.57
CA ASN A 208 -12.82 0.13 1.47
C ASN A 208 -12.33 0.63 0.09
N PHE A 209 -11.02 0.64 -0.14
CA PHE A 209 -10.38 1.13 -1.36
C PHE A 209 -10.73 2.60 -1.70
N SER A 210 -10.93 3.43 -0.69
CA SER A 210 -11.14 4.87 -0.84
C SER A 210 -9.81 5.61 -0.65
N ILE A 211 -9.28 6.24 -1.70
CA ILE A 211 -8.04 7.02 -1.64
C ILE A 211 -8.12 8.16 -0.63
N PRO A 212 -9.20 8.98 -0.57
CA PRO A 212 -9.27 10.06 0.41
C PRO A 212 -9.20 9.58 1.86
N LYS A 213 -9.95 8.50 2.19
CA LYS A 213 -9.90 7.90 3.54
C LYS A 213 -8.52 7.33 3.84
N PHE A 214 -7.96 6.57 2.90
CA PHE A 214 -6.64 5.97 3.03
C PHE A 214 -5.55 7.02 3.26
N HIS A 215 -5.58 8.13 2.52
CA HIS A 215 -4.60 9.22 2.68
C HIS A 215 -4.69 9.86 4.07
N ILE A 216 -5.90 10.12 4.59
CA ILE A 216 -6.09 10.74 5.91
C ILE A 216 -5.72 9.78 7.05
N GLU A 217 -6.19 8.54 7.01
CA GLU A 217 -6.03 7.59 8.12
C GLU A 217 -4.62 6.98 8.18
N TYR A 218 -3.96 6.80 7.03
CA TYR A 218 -2.67 6.11 6.94
C TYR A 218 -1.53 6.97 6.40
N GLU A 219 -1.63 8.30 6.50
CA GLU A 219 -0.61 9.23 6.00
C GLU A 219 0.80 8.91 6.54
N SER A 220 0.92 8.56 7.82
CA SER A 220 2.21 8.21 8.43
C SER A 220 2.84 6.97 7.77
N LEU A 221 2.03 5.93 7.52
CA LEU A 221 2.47 4.70 6.87
C LEU A 221 2.88 4.96 5.41
N ILE A 222 2.09 5.75 4.69
CA ILE A 222 2.38 6.11 3.30
C ILE A 222 3.72 6.84 3.21
N ARG A 223 3.94 7.84 4.07
CA ARG A 223 5.20 8.60 4.10
C ARG A 223 6.41 7.72 4.42
N GLU A 224 6.29 6.80 5.37
CA GLU A 224 7.36 5.85 5.69
C GLU A 224 7.73 4.97 4.49
N GLU A 225 6.74 4.41 3.81
CA GLU A 225 6.98 3.59 2.62
C GLU A 225 7.49 4.41 1.42
N VAL A 226 7.07 5.68 1.28
CA VAL A 226 7.61 6.61 0.27
C VAL A 226 9.09 6.89 0.53
N LEU A 227 9.46 7.19 1.78
CA LEU A 227 10.86 7.46 2.14
C LEU A 227 11.74 6.24 1.90
N LYS A 228 11.26 5.05 2.29
CA LYS A 228 11.95 3.80 2.05
C LYS A 228 12.17 3.55 0.55
N LYS A 229 11.10 3.69 -0.25
CA LYS A 229 11.19 3.53 -1.70
C LYS A 229 12.17 4.53 -2.33
N HIS A 230 12.11 5.79 -1.92
CA HIS A 230 13.04 6.82 -2.41
C HIS A 230 14.49 6.47 -2.10
N TYR A 231 14.76 5.93 -0.92
CA TYR A 231 16.09 5.51 -0.50
C TYR A 231 16.58 4.27 -1.26
N ASP A 232 15.69 3.29 -1.50
CA ASP A 232 16.02 2.05 -2.19
C ASP A 232 16.22 2.24 -3.70
N ASP A 233 15.38 3.07 -4.34
CA ASP A 233 15.34 3.27 -5.81
C ASP A 233 16.27 4.39 -6.29
N ALA A 234 16.91 5.15 -5.39
CA ALA A 234 17.71 6.31 -5.78
C ALA A 234 18.99 5.91 -6.52
N SER A 235 19.27 6.56 -7.64
CA SER A 235 20.54 6.39 -8.37
C SER A 235 21.72 6.90 -7.53
N ASN A 236 22.92 6.34 -7.75
CA ASN A 236 24.13 6.74 -7.04
C ASN A 236 24.43 8.25 -7.16
N THR A 237 24.12 8.86 -8.31
CA THR A 237 24.28 10.32 -8.50
C THR A 237 23.30 11.10 -7.63
N LYS A 238 22.07 10.66 -7.51
CA LYS A 238 21.05 11.28 -6.65
C LYS A 238 21.42 11.12 -5.18
N LEU A 239 21.78 9.91 -4.74
CA LEU A 239 22.25 9.64 -3.39
C LEU A 239 23.42 10.54 -2.99
N TYR A 240 24.42 10.67 -3.88
CA TYR A 240 25.56 11.56 -3.63
C TYR A 240 25.14 13.02 -3.43
N ASN A 241 24.28 13.55 -4.30
CA ASN A 241 23.80 14.92 -4.21
C ASN A 241 23.00 15.16 -2.91
N ASP A 242 22.13 14.21 -2.55
CA ASP A 242 21.33 14.29 -1.33
C ASP A 242 22.22 14.22 -0.07
N ILE A 243 23.27 13.40 -0.09
CA ILE A 243 24.29 13.37 0.98
C ILE A 243 25.00 14.71 1.10
N ILE A 244 25.44 15.30 0.00
CA ILE A 244 26.09 16.64 0.03
C ILE A 244 25.16 17.71 0.61
N ILE A 245 23.88 17.67 0.24
CA ILE A 245 22.85 18.57 0.81
C ILE A 245 22.68 18.31 2.32
N MET A 246 22.62 17.05 2.74
CA MET A 246 22.55 16.66 4.15
C MET A 246 23.75 17.19 4.94
N LEU A 247 24.96 16.99 4.46
CA LEU A 247 26.20 17.49 5.10
C LEU A 247 26.20 19.01 5.20
N ARG A 248 25.78 19.74 4.16
CA ARG A 248 25.65 21.21 4.18
C ARG A 248 24.65 21.68 5.24
N ARG A 249 23.50 21.03 5.36
CA ARG A 249 22.49 21.35 6.38
C ARG A 249 22.97 21.10 7.81
N ASN A 250 23.81 20.10 7.99
CA ASN A 250 24.37 19.71 9.29
C ASN A 250 25.79 20.24 9.50
N LYS A 251 26.24 21.29 8.76
CA LYS A 251 27.59 21.81 8.78
C LYS A 251 28.14 22.14 10.18
N ARG A 252 27.28 22.49 11.12
CA ARG A 252 27.69 22.77 12.52
C ARG A 252 28.31 21.58 13.24
N TYR A 253 27.96 20.33 12.84
CA TYR A 253 28.45 19.08 13.42
C TYR A 253 29.63 18.50 12.63
N CYS A 254 29.85 18.97 11.40
CA CYS A 254 30.89 18.49 10.51
C CYS A 254 31.63 19.65 9.78
N SER A 255 31.94 20.73 10.50
CA SER A 255 32.53 21.94 9.92
C SER A 255 33.89 21.72 9.25
N SER A 256 34.69 20.76 9.75
CA SER A 256 35.99 20.39 9.20
C SER A 256 35.92 19.45 8.00
N LEU A 257 34.77 18.82 7.76
CA LEU A 257 34.55 17.93 6.63
C LEU A 257 34.40 18.72 5.34
N ARG A 258 35.34 18.54 4.42
CA ARG A 258 35.34 19.15 3.08
C ARG A 258 35.58 18.09 2.05
N ILE A 259 34.59 17.77 1.24
CA ILE A 259 34.68 16.77 0.18
C ILE A 259 35.16 17.44 -1.10
N HIS A 260 36.34 17.05 -1.59
CA HIS A 260 36.86 17.51 -2.87
C HIS A 260 35.98 17.00 -4.02
N PRO A 261 35.74 17.78 -5.09
CA PRO A 261 34.89 17.36 -6.22
C PRO A 261 35.30 16.04 -6.88
N GLU A 262 36.61 15.77 -6.93
CA GLU A 262 37.19 14.55 -7.52
C GLU A 262 37.31 13.38 -6.53
N PHE A 263 36.91 13.57 -5.28
CA PHE A 263 36.93 12.48 -4.31
C PHE A 263 35.95 11.37 -4.73
N ASP A 264 36.28 10.12 -4.44
CA ASP A 264 35.47 8.98 -4.83
C ASP A 264 34.06 9.06 -4.24
N LYS A 265 33.09 9.25 -5.13
CA LYS A 265 31.68 9.37 -4.78
C LYS A 265 31.12 8.08 -4.17
N SER A 266 31.65 6.92 -4.56
CA SER A 266 31.21 5.63 -4.06
C SER A 266 31.52 5.48 -2.56
N LEU A 267 32.69 5.96 -2.11
CA LEU A 267 33.06 5.99 -0.70
C LEU A 267 32.16 6.93 0.11
N VAL A 268 31.86 8.10 -0.42
CA VAL A 268 30.93 9.04 0.23
C VAL A 268 29.53 8.41 0.40
N ILE A 269 29.03 7.72 -0.63
CA ILE A 269 27.75 7.05 -0.57
C ILE A 269 27.81 5.92 0.47
N LYS A 270 28.84 5.09 0.44
CA LYS A 270 29.00 3.97 1.37
C LYS A 270 28.93 4.44 2.83
N GLU A 271 29.65 5.51 3.18
CA GLU A 271 29.72 6.00 4.55
C GLU A 271 28.46 6.73 5.02
N PHE A 272 27.82 7.50 4.16
CA PHE A 272 26.72 8.38 4.57
C PHE A 272 25.34 7.92 4.15
N LYS A 273 25.20 6.79 3.42
CA LYS A 273 23.90 6.31 2.95
C LYS A 273 22.94 6.07 4.11
N CYS A 274 23.38 5.42 5.19
CA CYS A 274 22.55 5.18 6.36
C CYS A 274 22.11 6.50 7.03
N MET A 275 22.97 7.49 7.12
CA MET A 275 22.63 8.80 7.68
C MET A 275 21.68 9.59 6.80
N LEU A 276 21.69 9.33 5.49
CA LEU A 276 20.74 9.92 4.57
C LEU A 276 19.30 9.47 4.88
N GLU A 277 19.08 8.19 5.21
CA GLU A 277 17.80 7.69 5.66
C GLU A 277 17.28 8.46 6.88
N HIS A 278 18.11 8.59 7.92
CA HIS A 278 17.77 9.40 9.09
C HIS A 278 17.52 10.88 8.77
N ASN A 279 18.23 11.44 7.79
CA ASN A 279 18.00 12.81 7.34
C ASN A 279 16.63 12.96 6.66
N LEU A 280 16.23 12.02 5.84
CA LEU A 280 14.90 11.98 5.22
C LEU A 280 13.80 11.85 6.29
N ILE A 281 13.97 10.96 7.27
CA ILE A 281 13.04 10.83 8.40
C ILE A 281 12.92 12.16 9.15
N THR A 282 14.03 12.84 9.42
CA THR A 282 14.03 14.14 10.12
C THR A 282 13.20 15.20 9.38
N GLN A 283 13.21 15.19 8.06
CA GLN A 283 12.55 16.21 7.24
C GLN A 283 11.08 15.87 6.96
N PHE A 284 10.79 14.61 6.64
CA PHE A 284 9.52 14.22 6.04
C PHE A 284 8.67 13.28 6.89
N SER A 285 9.21 12.67 7.96
CA SER A 285 8.39 11.80 8.82
C SER A 285 7.26 12.59 9.50
N TYR A 286 6.09 11.99 9.57
CA TYR A 286 4.94 12.55 10.28
C TYR A 286 5.11 12.50 11.81
N GLN A 287 5.90 11.53 12.32
CA GLN A 287 6.06 11.30 13.75
C GLN A 287 7.14 12.21 14.37
N PRO A 288 6.79 13.13 15.29
CA PRO A 288 7.76 14.03 15.92
C PRO A 288 8.87 13.31 16.69
N THR A 289 8.53 12.19 17.36
CA THR A 289 9.49 11.37 18.12
C THR A 289 10.56 10.77 17.23
N LYS A 290 10.18 10.18 16.09
CA LYS A 290 11.13 9.65 15.09
C LYS A 290 12.02 10.76 14.52
N ARG A 291 11.46 11.95 14.27
CA ARG A 291 12.23 13.11 13.77
C ARG A 291 13.30 13.55 14.77
N LEU A 292 12.95 13.67 16.05
CA LEU A 292 13.90 14.07 17.11
C LEU A 292 14.99 13.03 17.32
N PHE A 293 14.61 11.75 17.31
CA PHE A 293 15.57 10.64 17.40
C PHE A 293 16.56 10.66 16.24
N SER A 294 16.08 10.67 15.01
CA SER A 294 16.92 10.70 13.81
C SER A 294 17.85 11.90 13.78
N LYS A 295 17.40 13.07 14.23
CA LYS A 295 18.24 14.26 14.37
C LYS A 295 19.38 14.05 15.37
N ARG A 296 19.13 13.36 16.49
CA ARG A 296 20.15 13.02 17.48
C ARG A 296 21.17 12.05 16.90
N VAL A 297 20.71 11.01 16.19
CA VAL A 297 21.58 10.01 15.53
C VAL A 297 22.51 10.69 14.53
N ILE A 298 21.99 11.52 13.62
CA ILE A 298 22.81 12.25 12.65
C ILE A 298 23.89 13.09 13.33
N ARG A 299 23.51 13.83 14.38
CA ARG A 299 24.44 14.67 15.12
C ARG A 299 25.60 13.84 15.70
N GLN A 300 25.27 12.80 16.46
CA GLN A 300 26.27 11.94 17.12
C GLN A 300 27.18 11.25 16.10
N TYR A 301 26.59 10.77 14.99
CA TYR A 301 27.37 10.13 13.94
C TYR A 301 28.35 11.11 13.29
N LEU A 302 27.89 12.30 12.89
CA LEU A 302 28.73 13.30 12.22
C LEU A 302 29.86 13.82 13.13
N GLU A 303 29.57 14.06 14.41
CA GLU A 303 30.57 14.47 15.40
C GLU A 303 31.68 13.38 15.53
N ARG A 304 31.29 12.13 15.76
CA ARG A 304 32.23 10.99 15.86
C ARG A 304 32.97 10.73 14.55
N PHE A 305 32.29 10.82 13.41
CA PHE A 305 32.90 10.59 12.11
C PHE A 305 34.04 11.57 11.84
N VAL A 306 33.82 12.85 12.12
CA VAL A 306 34.84 13.91 11.93
C VAL A 306 36.01 13.73 12.86
N GLU A 307 35.77 13.31 14.12
CA GLU A 307 36.84 13.02 15.09
C GLU A 307 37.72 11.87 14.63
N ARG A 308 37.11 10.78 14.14
CA ARG A 308 37.81 9.58 13.67
C ARG A 308 38.50 9.77 12.31
N ASN A 309 37.91 10.59 11.43
CA ASN A 309 38.31 10.73 10.03
C ASN A 309 38.61 12.21 9.64
N PRO A 310 39.58 12.90 10.27
CA PRO A 310 39.81 14.33 10.06
C PRO A 310 40.28 14.67 8.63
N ALA A 311 40.83 13.71 7.90
CA ALA A 311 41.36 13.85 6.54
C ALA A 311 40.37 13.39 5.45
N PHE A 312 39.21 12.84 5.81
CA PHE A 312 38.28 12.32 4.84
C PHE A 312 37.82 13.39 3.83
N GLY A 313 37.81 13.04 2.56
CA GLY A 313 37.37 13.93 1.48
C GLY A 313 38.39 14.96 1.04
N ARG A 314 39.54 15.10 1.73
CA ARG A 314 40.57 16.07 1.38
C ARG A 314 41.48 15.54 0.28
N ALA A 315 41.88 16.38 -0.65
CA ALA A 315 42.95 16.08 -1.59
C ALA A 315 44.27 16.34 -0.94
N THR A 316 45.20 15.38 -1.00
CA THR A 316 46.58 15.56 -0.58
C THR A 316 47.45 15.85 -1.81
N ILE A 317 48.09 17.01 -1.82
CA ILE A 317 49.04 17.38 -2.87
C ILE A 317 50.42 16.99 -2.40
N ASN A 318 51.05 16.02 -3.06
CA ASN A 318 52.47 15.72 -2.83
C ASN A 318 53.31 16.84 -3.46
N ARG A 319 53.80 17.76 -2.64
CA ARG A 319 54.63 18.89 -3.08
C ARG A 319 56.04 18.49 -3.59
N PHE A 320 56.45 17.26 -3.30
CA PHE A 320 57.77 16.76 -3.74
C PHE A 320 57.52 15.55 -4.65
N GLY A 321 57.92 15.70 -5.92
CA GLY A 321 57.75 14.69 -6.99
C GLY A 321 58.53 13.39 -6.81
N PHE A 322 58.74 12.93 -5.58
CA PHE A 322 59.32 11.61 -5.27
C PHE A 322 58.20 10.67 -4.84
N SER A 323 57.70 9.94 -5.82
CA SER A 323 56.81 8.82 -5.62
C SER A 323 57.58 7.58 -5.22
N THR A 324 57.42 7.14 -4.00
CA THR A 324 57.65 5.73 -3.67
C THR A 324 56.29 5.02 -3.85
N ARG A 325 56.13 4.33 -4.99
CA ARG A 325 55.02 3.44 -5.35
C ARG A 325 53.65 4.08 -5.65
N SER A 326 53.55 4.70 -6.81
CA SER A 326 52.29 4.72 -7.60
C SER A 326 52.64 4.75 -9.08
N SER A 327 51.93 3.97 -9.87
CA SER A 327 52.08 3.82 -11.30
C SER A 327 52.01 5.18 -12.01
N ILE A 328 53.13 5.62 -12.58
CA ILE A 328 53.25 6.79 -13.43
C ILE A 328 52.66 6.41 -14.79
N THR A 329 51.52 6.96 -15.12
CA THR A 329 51.05 6.97 -16.51
C THR A 329 51.73 8.13 -17.25
N THR A 330 52.79 7.84 -17.98
CA THR A 330 53.42 8.79 -18.90
C THR A 330 52.54 8.95 -20.12
N THR A 331 51.93 10.12 -20.26
CA THR A 331 51.39 10.56 -21.57
C THR A 331 52.57 11.00 -22.44
N SER A 332 52.47 10.77 -23.75
CA SER A 332 53.51 10.93 -24.76
C SER A 332 54.04 12.38 -24.99
N SER A 333 53.78 13.31 -24.07
CA SER A 333 54.19 14.71 -24.10
C SER A 333 55.13 15.15 -22.99
N GLY A 334 55.70 14.25 -22.18
CA GLY A 334 56.78 14.58 -21.22
C GLY A 334 56.41 15.47 -20.04
N PHE A 335 55.13 15.82 -19.85
CA PHE A 335 54.65 16.60 -18.71
C PHE A 335 54.10 15.65 -17.66
N THR A 336 54.75 15.55 -16.49
CA THR A 336 54.21 14.88 -15.28
C THR A 336 53.19 15.76 -14.62
N GLN A 337 51.90 15.38 -14.73
CA GLN A 337 50.87 16.03 -13.90
C GLN A 337 50.96 15.51 -12.46
N PRO A 338 50.75 16.38 -11.45
CA PRO A 338 50.76 15.95 -10.05
C PRO A 338 49.61 14.99 -9.80
N THR A 339 49.90 13.81 -9.28
CA THR A 339 48.86 12.81 -8.95
C THR A 339 48.19 13.23 -7.65
N LEU A 340 46.90 13.52 -7.72
CA LEU A 340 46.05 13.75 -6.57
C LEU A 340 45.73 12.42 -5.88
N THR A 341 46.25 12.23 -4.67
CA THR A 341 45.90 11.11 -3.79
C THR A 341 44.91 11.58 -2.73
N TYR A 342 43.90 10.80 -2.51
CA TYR A 342 42.85 11.11 -1.53
C TYR A 342 43.19 10.37 -0.21
N ALA A 343 43.10 11.06 0.92
CA ALA A 343 43.33 10.44 2.23
C ALA A 343 42.05 9.63 2.58
N VAL A 344 42.20 8.33 2.53
CA VAL A 344 41.23 7.37 3.08
C VAL A 344 41.90 6.73 4.27
N SER A 345 41.34 6.86 5.47
CA SER A 345 41.89 6.18 6.64
C SER A 345 41.61 4.67 6.53
N ALA A 346 42.63 3.87 6.85
CA ALA A 346 42.56 2.41 6.79
C ALA A 346 41.50 1.81 7.73
N ASP A 347 41.07 2.58 8.73
CA ASP A 347 40.09 2.17 9.74
C ASP A 347 38.63 2.10 9.18
N LEU A 348 38.38 2.60 7.96
CA LEU A 348 37.05 2.51 7.30
C LEU A 348 36.68 1.08 6.90
N LEU A 349 37.66 0.16 6.83
CA LEU A 349 37.40 -1.22 6.43
C LEU A 349 36.97 -2.13 7.59
N ASP A 350 37.26 -1.72 8.85
CA ASP A 350 37.01 -2.58 10.03
C ASP A 350 35.86 -2.09 10.94
N SER A 351 35.39 -0.84 10.81
CA SER A 351 34.44 -0.26 11.77
C SER A 351 32.96 -0.46 11.44
N SER A 352 32.63 -1.14 10.33
CA SER A 352 31.25 -1.33 9.92
C SER A 352 30.50 -2.41 10.72
N LEU A 353 31.14 -3.18 11.59
CA LEU A 353 30.55 -4.33 12.27
C LEU A 353 30.24 -4.14 13.76
N SER A 354 30.77 -3.11 14.44
CA SER A 354 30.60 -2.99 15.89
C SER A 354 29.60 -1.95 16.38
N ASP A 355 29.17 -1.00 15.52
CA ASP A 355 28.25 0.06 15.93
C ASP A 355 26.78 -0.22 15.52
N GLU A 356 26.52 -1.22 14.69
CA GLU A 356 25.16 -1.65 14.35
C GLU A 356 24.41 -2.21 15.56
N ASP A 357 25.09 -2.93 16.45
CA ASP A 357 24.47 -3.52 17.65
C ASP A 357 23.93 -2.44 18.62
N ASN A 358 24.62 -1.31 18.76
CA ASN A 358 24.15 -0.20 19.61
C ASN A 358 22.97 0.60 19.02
N VAL A 359 22.84 0.62 17.71
CA VAL A 359 21.70 1.28 17.04
C VAL A 359 20.48 0.36 17.07
N PHE A 360 20.68 -0.95 16.93
CA PHE A 360 19.61 -1.94 17.05
C PHE A 360 19.01 -1.97 18.46
N ASP A 361 19.84 -1.96 19.52
CA ASP A 361 19.37 -1.90 20.91
C ASP A 361 18.53 -0.64 21.20
N LEU A 362 18.89 0.49 20.61
CA LEU A 362 18.13 1.74 20.74
C LEU A 362 16.80 1.72 19.96
N ILE A 363 16.77 1.05 18.81
CA ILE A 363 15.55 0.84 18.02
C ILE A 363 14.60 -0.09 18.76
N GLU A 364 15.09 -1.18 19.34
CA GLU A 364 14.32 -2.13 20.13
C GLU A 364 13.73 -1.50 21.40
N GLN A 365 14.48 -0.62 22.06
CA GLN A 365 13.97 0.17 23.19
C GLN A 365 12.86 1.13 22.77
N LEU A 366 12.94 1.77 21.60
CA LEU A 366 11.88 2.65 21.10
C LEU A 366 10.60 1.90 20.70
N GLU A 367 10.75 0.77 20.03
CA GLU A 367 9.60 -0.08 19.72
C GLU A 367 8.89 -0.57 20.97
N THR A 368 9.66 -0.83 22.04
CA THR A 368 9.12 -1.22 23.35
C THR A 368 8.34 -0.08 23.99
N ILE A 369 8.86 1.16 23.91
CA ILE A 369 8.16 2.36 24.40
C ILE A 369 6.90 2.64 23.58
N GLU A 370 6.94 2.47 22.26
CA GLU A 370 5.75 2.63 21.41
C GLU A 370 4.68 1.58 21.71
N ARG A 371 5.05 0.33 21.96
CA ARG A 371 4.13 -0.74 22.41
C ARG A 371 3.50 -0.44 23.77
N ILE A 372 4.25 0.15 24.70
CA ILE A 372 3.75 0.55 26.02
C ILE A 372 2.76 1.72 25.88
N ASN A 373 3.07 2.71 25.04
CA ASN A 373 2.19 3.86 24.81
C ASN A 373 0.91 3.48 24.06
N ALA A 374 0.99 2.60 23.06
CA ALA A 374 -0.18 2.06 22.37
C ALA A 374 -1.11 1.28 23.32
N ARG A 375 -0.55 0.51 24.29
CA ARG A 375 -1.35 -0.18 25.31
C ARG A 375 -1.98 0.76 26.33
N ARG A 376 -1.41 1.94 26.59
CA ARG A 376 -2.02 2.96 27.44
C ARG A 376 -3.19 3.67 26.79
N ILE A 377 -3.13 3.91 25.48
CA ILE A 377 -4.22 4.54 24.70
C ILE A 377 -5.43 3.60 24.56
N ILE A 378 -5.21 2.28 24.54
CA ILE A 378 -6.30 1.29 24.46
C ILE A 378 -7.00 1.09 25.81
N ARG A 379 -6.37 1.51 26.93
CA ARG A 379 -6.92 1.37 28.29
C ARG A 379 -7.53 2.66 28.87
N ALA A 380 -7.43 3.77 28.16
CA ALA A 380 -8.09 5.05 28.43
C ALA A 380 -9.31 5.23 27.53
#